data_2cb6967efc4d4270e784913c553c7930
#
_entry.id   2cb6967efc4d4270e784913c553c7930
#
_cell.length_a   1.000
_cell.length_b   1.000
_cell.length_c   1.000
_cell.angle_alpha   90.00
_cell.angle_beta   90.00
_cell.angle_gamma   90.00
#
_symmetry.space_group_name_H-M   'P 1'
#
loop_
_entity.id
_entity.type
_entity.pdbx_description
1 polymer ?
#
loop_
_entity_poly.entity_id
_entity_poly.type
_entity_poly.pdbx_seq_one_letter_code
_entity_poly.pdbx_strand_id
1 'polypeptide(L)'
;MKRAIALTLMMTIIFACLPAVSLAAKQMEDDVPVWTEETVRQYALDYIEGKSMSRLWGYYDLQIRRYMPMETYEAMLTDLEWMTGAFLELGSYRSFEEPENKLKTHVLHLIMEKQDLDMYFTHKDKEDDWEIMALEFVPAEKEELSDGSDMLVGGRATAEPDYEETDVTVGQAPYVLEGVLTMPKEASEETPVPVCVFVHDFGAFDHDLTMGQTTFFADLADALGKMGVASLRYDSRAYAYPDAQAETVYDEAVEDALAACQLLKDNPLVDQERIVLVGLGFGGMIAPRIVSQSEGAFTAMIILGSTPKTLIEWYCATQS
;
A
#
# COMPACT_ATOMS: atom_id res chain seq x y z
N MET A 1 -10.72 10.04 13.90
CA MET A 1 -9.37 9.53 13.73
C MET A 1 -9.25 8.00 13.55
N LYS A 2 -10.12 7.12 14.07
CA LYS A 2 -10.02 5.65 13.93
C LYS A 2 -10.47 5.06 12.57
N ARG A 3 -10.85 5.86 11.57
CA ARG A 3 -11.41 5.40 10.27
C ARG A 3 -10.57 5.78 9.05
N ALA A 4 -9.56 6.65 9.18
CA ALA A 4 -8.68 7.05 8.05
C ALA A 4 -7.71 5.94 7.60
N ILE A 5 -7.30 5.07 8.54
CA ILE A 5 -6.34 3.99 8.26
C ILE A 5 -6.94 2.86 7.39
N ALA A 6 -8.27 2.70 7.38
CA ALA A 6 -8.91 1.61 6.64
C ALA A 6 -8.93 1.80 5.12
N LEU A 7 -8.60 2.98 4.62
CA LEU A 7 -8.84 3.31 3.22
C LEU A 7 -7.62 3.31 2.33
N THR A 8 -6.43 3.57 2.85
CA THR A 8 -5.18 3.32 2.12
C THR A 8 -5.08 1.84 1.72
N LEU A 9 -5.78 0.97 2.45
CA LEU A 9 -5.79 -0.48 2.24
C LEU A 9 -6.60 -0.97 1.02
N MET A 10 -7.46 -0.16 0.45
CA MET A 10 -8.41 -0.65 -0.57
C MET A 10 -8.02 -0.31 -2.01
N MET A 11 -6.97 0.48 -2.22
CA MET A 11 -6.71 1.11 -3.52
C MET A 11 -5.41 0.71 -4.22
N THR A 12 -4.59 -0.18 -3.67
CA THR A 12 -3.36 -0.61 -4.35
C THR A 12 -3.54 -1.98 -4.98
N ILE A 13 -3.77 -2.03 -6.29
CA ILE A 13 -3.78 -3.27 -7.09
C ILE A 13 -2.53 -3.27 -7.96
N ILE A 14 -1.61 -4.17 -7.67
CA ILE A 14 -0.34 -4.31 -8.39
C ILE A 14 -0.32 -5.62 -9.17
N PHE A 15 0.23 -5.54 -10.37
CA PHE A 15 0.34 -6.64 -11.31
C PHE A 15 1.77 -7.05 -11.65
N ALA A 16 2.03 -8.34 -11.46
CA ALA A 16 3.17 -9.03 -12.08
C ALA A 16 2.71 -9.73 -13.38
N CYS A 17 3.51 -9.61 -14.41
CA CYS A 17 3.28 -10.00 -15.79
C CYS A 17 3.02 -11.48 -16.04
N LEU A 18 2.07 -11.80 -16.95
CA LEU A 18 2.11 -12.98 -17.85
C LEU A 18 1.43 -12.67 -19.19
N PRO A 19 1.84 -13.28 -20.30
CA PRO A 19 1.55 -12.81 -21.64
C PRO A 19 0.28 -13.40 -22.29
N ALA A 20 -0.36 -12.54 -23.09
CA ALA A 20 -1.18 -12.77 -24.27
C ALA A 20 -2.50 -13.53 -24.18
N VAL A 21 -3.60 -12.83 -24.48
CA VAL A 21 -4.48 -13.16 -25.63
C VAL A 21 -5.21 -11.89 -26.10
N SER A 22 -4.87 -11.46 -27.30
CA SER A 22 -5.53 -10.41 -28.09
C SER A 22 -6.76 -11.01 -28.78
N LEU A 23 -7.95 -10.52 -28.52
CA LEU A 23 -9.08 -10.55 -29.50
C LEU A 23 -10.36 -9.81 -29.01
N ALA A 24 -10.30 -8.57 -28.59
CA ALA A 24 -11.52 -7.74 -28.47
C ALA A 24 -11.26 -6.22 -28.64
N ALA A 25 -10.09 -5.83 -29.14
CA ALA A 25 -9.69 -4.42 -29.23
C ALA A 25 -10.09 -3.73 -30.55
N LYS A 26 -11.13 -4.14 -31.22
CA LYS A 26 -11.43 -3.64 -32.57
C LYS A 26 -12.59 -2.66 -32.69
N GLN A 27 -12.99 -1.99 -31.62
CA GLN A 27 -14.10 -1.03 -31.67
C GLN A 27 -13.87 0.33 -30.96
N MET A 28 -12.63 0.67 -30.59
CA MET A 28 -12.29 1.99 -30.01
C MET A 28 -11.13 2.69 -30.77
N GLU A 29 -11.07 2.53 -32.09
CA GLU A 29 -9.94 2.98 -32.90
C GLU A 29 -9.93 4.49 -33.21
N ASP A 30 -10.88 5.30 -32.77
CA ASP A 30 -10.98 6.72 -33.17
C ASP A 30 -10.68 7.76 -32.09
N ASP A 31 -10.33 7.36 -30.83
CA ASP A 31 -10.11 8.32 -29.75
C ASP A 31 -9.09 7.79 -28.70
N VAL A 32 -7.89 7.44 -29.17
CA VAL A 32 -6.78 7.06 -28.25
C VAL A 32 -6.33 8.31 -27.49
N PRO A 33 -6.45 8.34 -26.15
CA PRO A 33 -6.06 9.51 -25.38
C PRO A 33 -4.53 9.67 -25.36
N VAL A 34 -4.06 10.88 -25.64
CA VAL A 34 -2.69 11.27 -25.31
C VAL A 34 -2.71 11.86 -23.91
N TRP A 35 -2.03 11.20 -22.96
CA TRP A 35 -1.99 11.63 -21.57
C TRP A 35 -1.05 12.83 -21.38
N THR A 36 -1.64 14.02 -21.34
CA THR A 36 -1.01 15.31 -21.02
C THR A 36 -1.58 15.81 -19.70
N GLU A 37 -1.04 16.88 -19.15
CA GLU A 37 -1.65 17.55 -17.99
C GLU A 37 -3.13 17.86 -18.23
N GLU A 38 -3.47 18.41 -19.38
CA GLU A 38 -4.85 18.81 -19.71
C GLU A 38 -5.80 17.59 -19.73
N THR A 39 -5.39 16.50 -20.39
CA THR A 39 -6.23 15.29 -20.49
C THR A 39 -6.33 14.53 -19.16
N VAL A 40 -5.29 14.55 -18.33
CA VAL A 40 -5.34 13.99 -16.97
C VAL A 40 -6.23 14.82 -16.05
N ARG A 41 -6.18 16.14 -16.13
CA ARG A 41 -7.11 17.04 -15.41
C ARG A 41 -8.56 16.79 -15.84
N GLN A 42 -8.81 16.61 -17.13
CA GLN A 42 -10.15 16.30 -17.62
C GLN A 42 -10.62 14.92 -17.16
N TYR A 43 -9.72 13.91 -17.15
CA TYR A 43 -10.02 12.60 -16.61
C TYR A 43 -10.43 12.68 -15.13
N ALA A 44 -9.68 13.43 -14.33
CA ALA A 44 -9.99 13.62 -12.91
C ALA A 44 -11.37 14.25 -12.70
N LEU A 45 -11.69 15.31 -13.45
CA LEU A 45 -13.00 15.95 -13.38
C LEU A 45 -14.13 15.00 -13.78
N ASP A 46 -13.98 14.31 -14.91
CA ASP A 46 -14.99 13.36 -15.38
C ASP A 46 -15.21 12.22 -14.36
N TYR A 47 -14.13 11.74 -13.72
CA TYR A 47 -14.20 10.72 -12.67
C TYR A 47 -14.95 11.22 -11.43
N ILE A 48 -14.52 12.38 -10.88
CA ILE A 48 -15.11 12.95 -9.65
C ILE A 48 -16.57 13.31 -9.85
N GLU A 49 -16.95 13.79 -11.04
CA GLU A 49 -18.33 14.13 -11.36
C GLU A 49 -19.18 12.90 -11.76
N GLY A 50 -18.61 11.70 -11.75
CA GLY A 50 -19.28 10.46 -12.16
C GLY A 50 -19.65 10.42 -13.63
N LYS A 51 -18.97 11.22 -14.46
CA LYS A 51 -19.24 11.31 -15.90
C LYS A 51 -18.47 10.25 -16.67
N SER A 52 -19.13 9.65 -17.66
CA SER A 52 -18.48 8.72 -18.60
C SER A 52 -17.73 7.56 -17.94
N MET A 53 -18.16 7.08 -16.78
CA MET A 53 -17.47 6.07 -15.98
C MET A 53 -17.07 4.82 -16.78
N SER A 54 -17.96 4.31 -17.65
CA SER A 54 -17.65 3.16 -18.51
C SER A 54 -16.53 3.44 -19.52
N ARG A 55 -16.42 4.67 -20.03
CA ARG A 55 -15.34 5.10 -20.91
C ARG A 55 -14.03 5.20 -20.13
N LEU A 56 -14.04 5.84 -18.96
CA LEU A 56 -12.88 5.97 -18.10
C LEU A 56 -12.35 4.61 -17.66
N TRP A 57 -13.24 3.71 -17.24
CA TRP A 57 -12.91 2.32 -16.92
C TRP A 57 -12.37 1.55 -18.14
N GLY A 58 -12.85 1.88 -19.35
CA GLY A 58 -12.38 1.30 -20.60
C GLY A 58 -10.92 1.60 -20.93
N TYR A 59 -10.32 2.64 -20.34
CA TYR A 59 -8.91 2.99 -20.53
C TYR A 59 -7.94 2.12 -19.74
N TYR A 60 -8.42 1.30 -18.80
CA TYR A 60 -7.55 0.39 -18.05
C TYR A 60 -7.17 -0.85 -18.86
N ASP A 61 -5.95 -1.34 -18.59
CA ASP A 61 -5.50 -2.63 -19.08
C ASP A 61 -6.54 -3.74 -18.83
N LEU A 62 -6.66 -4.68 -19.76
CA LEU A 62 -7.63 -5.77 -19.66
C LEU A 62 -7.48 -6.62 -18.40
N GLN A 63 -6.27 -6.78 -17.88
CA GLN A 63 -6.06 -7.55 -16.66
C GLN A 63 -6.56 -6.78 -15.45
N ILE A 64 -6.30 -5.47 -15.39
CA ILE A 64 -6.82 -4.61 -14.33
C ILE A 64 -8.34 -4.65 -14.32
N ARG A 65 -8.98 -4.54 -15.48
CA ARG A 65 -10.45 -4.62 -15.59
C ARG A 65 -11.04 -5.95 -15.10
N ARG A 66 -10.29 -7.05 -15.14
CA ARG A 66 -10.71 -8.34 -14.57
C ARG A 66 -10.76 -8.34 -13.04
N TYR A 67 -9.85 -7.61 -12.40
CA TYR A 67 -9.75 -7.56 -10.94
C TYR A 67 -10.47 -6.36 -10.33
N MET A 68 -10.74 -5.35 -11.16
CA MET A 68 -11.53 -4.18 -10.80
C MET A 68 -12.76 -4.09 -11.72
N PRO A 69 -13.84 -4.84 -11.43
CA PRO A 69 -15.09 -4.71 -12.15
C PRO A 69 -15.60 -3.27 -12.12
N MET A 70 -16.43 -2.91 -13.10
CA MET A 70 -16.94 -1.54 -13.21
C MET A 70 -17.69 -1.09 -11.96
N GLU A 71 -18.42 -1.99 -11.31
CA GLU A 71 -19.12 -1.72 -10.05
C GLU A 71 -18.18 -1.33 -8.92
N THR A 72 -17.00 -1.97 -8.86
CA THR A 72 -15.95 -1.62 -7.88
C THR A 72 -15.37 -0.25 -8.21
N TYR A 73 -15.10 0.04 -9.47
CA TYR A 73 -14.59 1.32 -9.93
C TYR A 73 -15.55 2.49 -9.62
N GLU A 74 -16.85 2.27 -9.78
CA GLU A 74 -17.89 3.25 -9.41
C GLU A 74 -18.01 3.41 -7.89
N ALA A 75 -17.91 2.31 -7.13
CA ALA A 75 -17.98 2.34 -5.66
C ALA A 75 -16.84 3.14 -5.04
N MET A 76 -15.64 3.09 -5.63
CA MET A 76 -14.49 3.87 -5.18
C MET A 76 -14.77 5.38 -5.13
N LEU A 77 -15.53 5.91 -6.09
CA LEU A 77 -15.92 7.32 -6.09
C LEU A 77 -16.81 7.67 -4.90
N THR A 78 -17.77 6.81 -4.57
CA THR A 78 -18.66 7.01 -3.42
C THR A 78 -17.89 6.99 -2.09
N ASP A 79 -16.94 6.07 -1.96
CA ASP A 79 -16.08 5.98 -0.78
C ASP A 79 -15.16 7.20 -0.67
N LEU A 80 -14.62 7.67 -1.79
CA LEU A 80 -13.80 8.87 -1.86
C LEU A 80 -14.58 10.10 -1.33
N GLU A 81 -15.77 10.36 -1.88
CA GLU A 81 -16.62 11.48 -1.48
C GLU A 81 -17.01 11.40 0.01
N TRP A 82 -17.36 10.22 0.48
CA TRP A 82 -17.72 10.02 1.89
C TRP A 82 -16.59 10.43 2.85
N MET A 83 -15.33 10.16 2.49
CA MET A 83 -14.18 10.41 3.34
C MET A 83 -13.61 11.81 3.26
N THR A 84 -13.51 12.34 2.05
CA THR A 84 -12.83 13.62 1.78
C THR A 84 -13.79 14.79 1.72
N GLY A 85 -15.10 14.52 1.72
CA GLY A 85 -16.13 15.53 1.49
C GLY A 85 -16.23 15.91 0.01
N ALA A 86 -16.90 17.03 -0.26
CA ALA A 86 -17.09 17.52 -1.62
C ALA A 86 -15.76 17.94 -2.26
N PHE A 87 -15.63 17.66 -3.54
CA PHE A 87 -14.55 18.23 -4.36
C PHE A 87 -14.74 19.75 -4.52
N LEU A 88 -13.67 20.50 -4.38
CA LEU A 88 -13.69 21.95 -4.48
C LEU A 88 -12.94 22.42 -5.74
N GLU A 89 -11.70 22.01 -5.95
CA GLU A 89 -10.84 22.52 -7.00
C GLU A 89 -9.72 21.53 -7.37
N LEU A 90 -9.18 21.66 -8.60
CA LEU A 90 -7.94 21.01 -9.02
C LEU A 90 -6.75 21.89 -8.64
N GLY A 91 -5.86 21.36 -7.82
CA GLY A 91 -4.63 22.01 -7.38
C GLY A 91 -3.44 21.80 -8.31
N SER A 92 -2.26 21.68 -7.71
CA SER A 92 -0.98 21.50 -8.39
C SER A 92 -0.91 20.22 -9.21
N TYR A 93 -0.02 20.21 -10.21
CA TYR A 93 0.24 19.08 -11.08
C TYR A 93 1.74 18.86 -11.21
N ARG A 94 2.14 17.58 -11.22
CA ARG A 94 3.50 17.14 -11.53
C ARG A 94 3.47 15.82 -12.29
N SER A 95 4.54 15.50 -13.00
CA SER A 95 4.69 14.18 -13.64
C SER A 95 6.13 13.72 -13.59
N PHE A 96 6.32 12.41 -13.61
CA PHE A 96 7.63 11.77 -13.66
C PHE A 96 7.58 10.50 -14.51
N GLU A 97 8.72 10.12 -15.05
CA GLU A 97 8.87 8.98 -15.94
C GLU A 97 9.72 7.91 -15.25
N GLU A 98 9.33 6.66 -15.43
CA GLU A 98 10.09 5.48 -15.03
C GLU A 98 10.63 4.76 -16.27
N PRO A 99 11.80 5.16 -16.78
CA PRO A 99 12.32 4.66 -18.07
C PRO A 99 12.54 3.14 -18.08
N GLU A 100 12.90 2.55 -16.94
CA GLU A 100 13.14 1.12 -16.81
C GLU A 100 11.87 0.29 -17.04
N ASN A 101 10.74 0.79 -16.53
CA ASN A 101 9.42 0.14 -16.62
C ASN A 101 8.58 0.65 -17.79
N LYS A 102 9.05 1.71 -18.47
CA LYS A 102 8.30 2.40 -19.54
C LYS A 102 6.93 2.86 -19.05
N LEU A 103 6.90 3.43 -17.86
CA LEU A 103 5.73 3.99 -17.24
C LEU A 103 5.91 5.49 -17.08
N LYS A 104 4.78 6.20 -17.13
CA LYS A 104 4.70 7.62 -16.78
C LYS A 104 3.58 7.82 -15.77
N THR A 105 3.91 8.51 -14.70
CA THR A 105 2.96 8.85 -13.64
C THR A 105 2.70 10.35 -13.63
N HIS A 106 1.45 10.72 -13.60
CA HIS A 106 0.97 12.06 -13.38
C HIS A 106 0.40 12.15 -11.97
N VAL A 107 0.74 13.18 -11.25
CA VAL A 107 0.20 13.45 -9.91
C VAL A 107 -0.57 14.75 -9.96
N LEU A 108 -1.85 14.68 -9.64
CA LEU A 108 -2.75 15.82 -9.62
C LEU A 108 -3.30 16.00 -8.20
N HIS A 109 -3.07 17.16 -7.62
CA HIS A 109 -3.61 17.53 -6.33
C HIS A 109 -5.11 17.85 -6.45
N LEU A 110 -5.92 17.25 -5.58
CA LEU A 110 -7.37 17.45 -5.50
C LEU A 110 -7.70 18.16 -4.19
N ILE A 111 -8.19 19.37 -4.28
CA ILE A 111 -8.62 20.15 -3.11
C ILE A 111 -10.03 19.72 -2.75
N MET A 112 -10.18 19.18 -1.54
CA MET A 112 -11.43 18.61 -1.04
C MET A 112 -11.89 19.35 0.22
N GLU A 113 -13.17 19.22 0.56
CA GLU A 113 -13.76 19.91 1.72
C GLU A 113 -13.10 19.54 3.07
N LYS A 114 -12.82 18.25 3.28
CA LYS A 114 -12.31 17.72 4.55
C LYS A 114 -10.83 17.35 4.50
N GLN A 115 -10.42 16.62 3.47
CA GLN A 115 -9.08 16.06 3.34
C GLN A 115 -8.65 16.10 1.88
N ASP A 116 -7.61 16.87 1.54
CA ASP A 116 -7.06 16.93 0.19
C ASP A 116 -6.40 15.60 -0.20
N LEU A 117 -6.35 15.34 -1.49
CA LEU A 117 -5.80 14.11 -2.06
C LEU A 117 -4.82 14.41 -3.19
N ASP A 118 -3.79 13.59 -3.31
CA ASP A 118 -3.02 13.45 -4.54
C ASP A 118 -3.55 12.26 -5.34
N MET A 119 -4.01 12.52 -6.56
CA MET A 119 -4.37 11.48 -7.53
C MET A 119 -3.13 11.10 -8.33
N TYR A 120 -2.65 9.88 -8.15
CA TYR A 120 -1.60 9.28 -8.95
C TYR A 120 -2.22 8.52 -10.11
N PHE A 121 -1.89 8.95 -11.32
CA PHE A 121 -2.37 8.40 -12.56
C PHE A 121 -1.20 7.85 -13.36
N THR A 122 -1.04 6.53 -13.41
CA THR A 122 0.07 5.85 -14.07
C THR A 122 -0.39 5.15 -15.35
N HIS A 123 0.31 5.39 -16.43
CA HIS A 123 0.05 4.76 -17.72
C HIS A 123 1.35 4.26 -18.37
N LYS A 124 1.23 3.41 -19.39
CA LYS A 124 2.37 2.98 -20.19
C LYS A 124 2.88 4.14 -21.05
N ASP A 125 4.20 4.36 -21.04
CA ASP A 125 4.86 5.42 -21.82
C ASP A 125 5.38 4.86 -23.17
N LYS A 126 4.46 4.54 -24.08
CA LYS A 126 4.73 4.11 -25.44
C LYS A 126 3.79 4.82 -26.41
N GLU A 127 4.27 5.09 -27.62
CA GLU A 127 3.55 5.83 -28.66
C GLU A 127 2.16 5.24 -29.02
N ASP A 128 1.98 3.91 -28.86
CA ASP A 128 0.74 3.19 -29.17
C ASP A 128 0.12 2.48 -27.94
N ASP A 129 0.57 2.76 -26.72
CA ASP A 129 0.16 2.04 -25.52
C ASP A 129 -0.25 3.04 -24.44
N TRP A 130 -1.51 3.39 -24.44
CA TRP A 130 -2.16 4.43 -23.62
C TRP A 130 -2.88 3.87 -22.38
N GLU A 131 -2.79 2.57 -22.15
CA GLU A 131 -3.52 1.90 -21.09
C GLU A 131 -3.12 2.41 -19.70
N ILE A 132 -4.14 2.68 -18.88
CA ILE A 132 -3.94 3.03 -17.48
C ILE A 132 -3.53 1.77 -16.72
N MET A 133 -2.42 1.87 -16.01
CA MET A 133 -1.85 0.81 -15.20
C MET A 133 -2.23 0.94 -13.72
N ALA A 134 -2.41 2.17 -13.24
CA ALA A 134 -2.84 2.43 -11.87
C ALA A 134 -3.55 3.78 -11.75
N LEU A 135 -4.52 3.84 -10.85
CA LEU A 135 -5.12 5.07 -10.33
C LEU A 135 -5.17 4.95 -8.81
N GLU A 136 -4.51 5.87 -8.14
CA GLU A 136 -4.41 5.87 -6.69
C GLU A 136 -4.78 7.25 -6.16
N PHE A 137 -5.41 7.28 -4.98
CA PHE A 137 -5.73 8.52 -4.27
C PHE A 137 -5.09 8.47 -2.89
N VAL A 138 -4.13 9.35 -2.66
CA VAL A 138 -3.35 9.40 -1.42
C VAL A 138 -3.71 10.67 -0.65
N PRO A 139 -3.99 10.59 0.67
CA PRO A 139 -4.20 11.78 1.48
C PRO A 139 -3.02 12.76 1.34
N ALA A 140 -3.32 14.00 1.02
CA ALA A 140 -2.34 15.06 0.86
C ALA A 140 -2.51 16.14 1.93
N GLU A 141 -1.46 16.92 2.20
CA GLU A 141 -1.57 18.11 3.05
C GLU A 141 -2.46 19.15 2.36
N LYS A 142 -3.26 19.90 3.16
CA LYS A 142 -4.08 20.96 2.62
C LYS A 142 -3.21 22.05 2.00
N GLU A 143 -3.38 22.29 0.71
CA GLU A 143 -2.86 23.50 0.09
C GLU A 143 -3.65 24.69 0.64
N GLU A 144 -2.97 25.65 1.28
CA GLU A 144 -3.59 26.96 1.52
C GLU A 144 -3.87 27.61 0.16
N LEU A 145 -5.11 28.02 -0.06
CA LEU A 145 -5.52 28.76 -1.26
C LEU A 145 -4.63 29.99 -1.40
N SER A 146 -3.54 29.87 -2.14
CA SER A 146 -2.65 31.00 -2.39
C SER A 146 -3.23 31.88 -3.49
N ASP A 147 -3.30 33.17 -3.22
CA ASP A 147 -3.49 34.16 -4.26
C ASP A 147 -2.22 34.21 -5.14
N GLY A 148 -2.18 33.36 -6.14
CA GLY A 148 -1.39 33.47 -7.35
C GLY A 148 0.07 33.97 -7.25
N SER A 149 0.89 33.44 -6.31
CA SER A 149 2.35 33.55 -6.45
C SER A 149 3.09 32.48 -5.65
N ASP A 150 3.97 31.80 -6.36
CA ASP A 150 5.00 30.85 -5.95
C ASP A 150 4.64 29.36 -5.95
N MET A 151 5.11 28.73 -7.06
CA MET A 151 5.37 27.30 -7.12
C MET A 151 6.39 26.91 -6.03
N LEU A 152 5.95 26.23 -5.00
CA LEU A 152 6.85 25.50 -4.12
C LEU A 152 6.61 24.00 -4.26
N VAL A 153 7.67 23.33 -4.65
CA VAL A 153 7.89 21.90 -4.66
C VAL A 153 7.35 21.30 -3.36
N GLY A 154 6.41 20.33 -3.48
CA GLY A 154 5.92 19.58 -2.34
C GLY A 154 7.07 18.92 -1.59
N GLY A 155 7.53 19.56 -0.53
CA GLY A 155 8.40 18.98 0.45
C GLY A 155 7.54 18.27 1.47
N ARG A 156 7.84 16.99 1.71
CA ARG A 156 7.47 16.30 2.94
C ARG A 156 7.75 17.27 4.09
N ALA A 157 6.76 17.56 4.92
CA ALA A 157 6.93 18.50 6.04
C ALA A 157 8.18 18.12 6.84
N THR A 158 9.13 19.05 6.97
CA THR A 158 10.42 18.86 7.63
C THR A 158 10.33 19.03 9.15
N ALA A 159 9.24 18.63 9.78
CA ALA A 159 9.25 18.34 11.20
C ALA A 159 9.96 16.99 11.35
N GLU A 160 11.05 16.96 12.15
CA GLU A 160 11.66 15.69 12.50
C GLU A 160 10.59 14.76 13.06
N PRO A 161 10.49 13.52 12.57
CA PRO A 161 9.48 12.59 13.03
C PRO A 161 9.61 12.37 14.54
N ASP A 162 8.49 12.19 15.24
CA ASP A 162 8.47 11.89 16.67
C ASP A 162 8.88 10.45 17.00
N TYR A 163 9.54 9.77 16.05
CA TYR A 163 10.07 8.42 16.18
C TYR A 163 11.49 8.36 15.55
N GLU A 164 12.19 7.28 15.86
CA GLU A 164 13.47 6.91 15.24
C GLU A 164 13.33 5.55 14.57
N GLU A 165 14.03 5.36 13.45
CA GLU A 165 14.14 4.09 12.76
C GLU A 165 15.54 3.51 12.94
N THR A 166 15.59 2.22 13.22
CA THR A 166 16.84 1.48 13.42
C THR A 166 16.82 0.22 12.60
N ASP A 167 17.86 0.01 11.80
CA ASP A 167 18.05 -1.25 11.08
C ASP A 167 18.27 -2.39 12.08
N VAL A 168 17.55 -3.47 11.88
CA VAL A 168 17.62 -4.67 12.72
C VAL A 168 17.69 -5.91 11.86
N THR A 169 18.04 -7.03 12.48
CA THR A 169 17.98 -8.34 11.83
C THR A 169 17.04 -9.26 12.58
N VAL A 170 16.18 -9.95 11.85
CA VAL A 170 15.21 -10.91 12.35
C VAL A 170 15.67 -12.33 12.01
N GLY A 171 15.57 -13.24 12.98
CA GLY A 171 15.99 -14.61 12.81
C GLY A 171 17.48 -14.84 13.08
N GLN A 172 17.93 -16.03 12.73
CA GLN A 172 19.34 -16.46 12.88
C GLN A 172 19.69 -17.46 11.76
N ALA A 173 20.99 -17.72 11.58
CA ALA A 173 21.42 -18.64 10.54
C ALA A 173 20.59 -19.94 10.54
N PRO A 174 20.21 -20.46 9.35
CA PRO A 174 20.65 -20.01 8.03
C PRO A 174 19.86 -18.81 7.46
N TYR A 175 18.77 -18.37 8.05
CA TYR A 175 17.94 -17.30 7.55
C TYR A 175 17.99 -16.08 8.49
N VAL A 176 18.63 -15.02 8.01
CA VAL A 176 18.73 -13.72 8.72
C VAL A 176 18.10 -12.68 7.81
N LEU A 177 17.00 -12.09 8.24
CA LEU A 177 16.22 -11.15 7.45
C LEU A 177 16.56 -9.72 7.86
N GLU A 178 16.75 -8.85 6.91
CA GLU A 178 16.87 -7.41 7.16
C GLU A 178 15.51 -6.85 7.57
N GLY A 179 15.50 -5.85 8.43
CA GLY A 179 14.28 -5.24 8.90
C GLY A 179 14.52 -3.87 9.54
N VAL A 180 13.46 -3.18 9.87
CA VAL A 180 13.46 -1.86 10.48
C VAL A 180 12.56 -1.84 11.70
N LEU A 181 13.08 -1.39 12.81
CA LEU A 181 12.35 -1.09 14.03
C LEU A 181 12.10 0.42 14.09
N THR A 182 10.83 0.81 13.99
CA THR A 182 10.37 2.18 14.22
C THR A 182 9.98 2.32 15.67
N MET A 183 10.63 3.24 16.40
CA MET A 183 10.45 3.44 17.84
C MET A 183 10.09 4.89 18.15
N PRO A 184 8.94 5.19 18.81
CA PRO A 184 8.62 6.53 19.28
C PRO A 184 9.72 7.10 20.19
N LYS A 185 10.08 8.38 20.01
CA LYS A 185 11.14 9.05 20.80
C LYS A 185 10.81 9.18 22.28
N GLU A 186 9.53 9.12 22.62
CA GLU A 186 9.05 9.16 24.01
C GLU A 186 9.14 7.81 24.74
N ALA A 187 9.46 6.73 24.03
CA ALA A 187 9.60 5.41 24.63
C ALA A 187 10.77 5.38 25.61
N SER A 188 10.55 4.85 26.80
CA SER A 188 11.56 4.66 27.84
C SER A 188 11.29 3.39 28.64
N GLU A 189 12.26 2.96 29.45
CA GLU A 189 12.06 1.81 30.34
C GLU A 189 10.94 2.04 31.38
N GLU A 190 10.69 3.30 31.77
CA GLU A 190 9.59 3.66 32.66
C GLU A 190 8.24 3.78 31.94
N THR A 191 8.27 4.07 30.63
CA THR A 191 7.09 4.22 29.79
C THR A 191 7.25 3.42 28.48
N PRO A 192 7.26 2.07 28.57
CA PRO A 192 7.38 1.25 27.38
C PRO A 192 6.13 1.36 26.49
N VAL A 193 6.33 1.29 25.18
CA VAL A 193 5.28 1.52 24.17
C VAL A 193 4.76 0.21 23.58
N PRO A 194 3.50 0.16 23.12
CA PRO A 194 3.00 -0.97 22.34
C PRO A 194 3.75 -1.09 21.03
N VAL A 195 3.81 -2.31 20.48
CA VAL A 195 4.48 -2.58 19.21
C VAL A 195 3.63 -3.43 18.28
N CYS A 196 3.65 -3.12 16.98
CA CYS A 196 3.08 -3.90 15.91
C CYS A 196 4.18 -4.65 15.15
N VAL A 197 3.99 -5.95 14.92
CA VAL A 197 4.85 -6.78 14.06
C VAL A 197 4.10 -7.05 12.77
N PHE A 198 4.69 -6.71 11.63
CA PHE A 198 4.05 -6.86 10.33
C PHE A 198 4.42 -8.19 9.68
N VAL A 199 3.42 -8.87 9.15
CA VAL A 199 3.58 -10.14 8.41
C VAL A 199 3.03 -9.97 7.01
N HIS A 200 3.89 -10.23 6.02
CA HIS A 200 3.63 -10.03 4.60
C HIS A 200 2.49 -10.86 4.03
N ASP A 201 2.00 -10.41 2.89
CA ASP A 201 1.23 -11.24 1.97
C ASP A 201 2.13 -12.29 1.32
N PHE A 202 1.53 -13.18 0.53
CA PHE A 202 2.24 -14.22 -0.21
C PHE A 202 3.09 -13.62 -1.32
N GLY A 203 4.41 -13.84 -1.25
CA GLY A 203 5.36 -13.38 -2.27
C GLY A 203 6.71 -12.93 -1.72
N ALA A 204 7.54 -12.41 -2.63
CA ALA A 204 8.85 -11.86 -2.31
C ALA A 204 8.71 -10.35 -2.11
N PHE A 205 8.71 -9.91 -0.86
CA PHE A 205 8.53 -8.50 -0.49
C PHE A 205 9.65 -8.06 0.46
N ASP A 206 10.15 -6.83 0.25
CA ASP A 206 11.02 -6.16 1.19
C ASP A 206 10.26 -5.74 2.47
N HIS A 207 10.98 -5.30 3.49
CA HIS A 207 10.40 -4.89 4.78
C HIS A 207 9.42 -3.72 4.67
N ASP A 208 9.53 -2.87 3.66
CA ASP A 208 8.62 -1.74 3.43
C ASP A 208 7.34 -2.13 2.70
N LEU A 209 7.25 -3.37 2.21
CA LEU A 209 6.23 -3.84 1.29
C LEU A 209 6.15 -2.89 0.08
N THR A 210 7.29 -2.73 -0.60
CA THR A 210 7.40 -1.85 -1.76
C THR A 210 6.67 -2.45 -2.95
N MET A 211 5.70 -1.71 -3.43
CA MET A 211 4.87 -2.06 -4.56
C MET A 211 4.77 -0.84 -5.48
N GLY A 212 5.61 -0.79 -6.52
CA GLY A 212 5.74 0.40 -7.37
C GLY A 212 6.24 1.59 -6.56
N GLN A 213 5.41 2.60 -6.37
CA GLN A 213 5.75 3.78 -5.57
C GLN A 213 5.18 3.76 -4.14
N THR A 214 4.43 2.72 -3.80
CA THR A 214 3.82 2.56 -2.49
C THR A 214 4.72 1.73 -1.60
N THR A 215 4.94 2.18 -0.37
CA THR A 215 5.69 1.51 0.68
C THR A 215 4.76 1.25 1.86
N PHE A 216 3.80 0.34 1.67
CA PHE A 216 2.65 0.21 2.57
C PHE A 216 3.02 -0.02 4.04
N PHE A 217 4.01 -0.88 4.32
CA PHE A 217 4.45 -1.11 5.69
C PHE A 217 5.24 0.07 6.26
N ALA A 218 6.04 0.77 5.44
CA ALA A 218 6.71 1.98 5.88
C ALA A 218 5.72 3.11 6.19
N ASP A 219 4.68 3.30 5.35
CA ASP A 219 3.64 4.30 5.57
C ASP A 219 2.83 3.99 6.83
N LEU A 220 2.53 2.71 7.08
CA LEU A 220 1.85 2.28 8.30
C LEU A 220 2.73 2.48 9.54
N ALA A 221 4.05 2.20 9.43
CA ALA A 221 5.02 2.42 10.50
C ALA A 221 5.15 3.91 10.84
N ASP A 222 5.22 4.80 9.84
CA ASP A 222 5.21 6.26 10.01
C ASP A 222 3.95 6.72 10.78
N ALA A 223 2.77 6.26 10.35
CA ALA A 223 1.53 6.61 11.00
C ALA A 223 1.45 6.13 12.46
N LEU A 224 1.90 4.90 12.74
CA LEU A 224 1.94 4.33 14.08
C LEU A 224 2.96 5.04 14.97
N GLY A 225 4.18 5.32 14.45
CA GLY A 225 5.24 6.03 15.16
C GLY A 225 4.78 7.40 15.65
N LYS A 226 4.10 8.17 14.79
CA LYS A 226 3.47 9.46 15.14
C LYS A 226 2.37 9.34 16.20
N MET A 227 1.80 8.14 16.38
CA MET A 227 0.77 7.85 17.39
C MET A 227 1.34 7.26 18.69
N GLY A 228 2.67 7.19 18.84
CA GLY A 228 3.31 6.60 20.01
C GLY A 228 3.29 5.06 20.04
N VAL A 229 3.18 4.41 18.88
CA VAL A 229 3.19 2.95 18.73
C VAL A 229 4.42 2.54 17.92
N ALA A 230 5.26 1.67 18.47
CA ALA A 230 6.39 1.10 17.75
C ALA A 230 5.93 0.10 16.68
N SER A 231 6.79 -0.15 15.70
CA SER A 231 6.54 -1.20 14.71
C SER A 231 7.81 -1.90 14.27
N LEU A 232 7.71 -3.18 13.97
CA LEU A 232 8.77 -3.98 13.39
C LEU A 232 8.30 -4.54 12.05
N ARG A 233 9.04 -4.19 10.99
CA ARG A 233 8.88 -4.71 9.65
C ARG A 233 10.19 -5.37 9.20
N TYR A 234 10.11 -6.43 8.43
CA TYR A 234 11.27 -7.23 8.00
C TYR A 234 11.03 -7.83 6.63
N ASP A 235 12.10 -8.15 5.90
CA ASP A 235 12.00 -8.76 4.57
C ASP A 235 11.34 -10.13 4.65
N SER A 236 10.53 -10.48 3.64
CA SER A 236 10.07 -11.86 3.51
C SER A 236 11.25 -12.77 3.19
N ARG A 237 11.21 -14.02 3.65
CA ARG A 237 12.27 -15.00 3.36
C ARG A 237 12.42 -15.23 1.85
N ALA A 238 11.31 -15.23 1.12
CA ALA A 238 11.31 -15.36 -0.34
C ALA A 238 12.02 -14.19 -1.05
N TYR A 239 12.01 -12.99 -0.45
CA TYR A 239 12.75 -11.84 -0.98
C TYR A 239 14.24 -11.94 -0.65
N ALA A 240 14.57 -12.19 0.61
CA ALA A 240 15.97 -12.24 1.06
C ALA A 240 16.73 -13.46 0.52
N TYR A 241 16.05 -14.58 0.29
CA TYR A 241 16.63 -15.86 -0.14
C TYR A 241 15.80 -16.49 -1.28
N PRO A 242 15.80 -15.91 -2.49
CA PRO A 242 14.93 -16.34 -3.60
C PRO A 242 15.22 -17.77 -4.08
N ASP A 243 16.42 -18.29 -3.82
CA ASP A 243 16.82 -19.64 -4.18
C ASP A 243 16.57 -20.68 -3.04
N ALA A 244 16.11 -20.22 -1.87
CA ALA A 244 15.82 -21.12 -0.77
C ALA A 244 14.56 -21.95 -1.07
N GLN A 245 14.66 -23.26 -0.83
CA GLN A 245 13.50 -24.14 -0.91
C GLN A 245 12.90 -24.27 0.50
N ALA A 246 11.82 -23.55 0.75
CA ALA A 246 11.05 -23.75 1.96
C ALA A 246 10.30 -25.11 1.90
N GLU A 247 10.28 -25.87 3.00
CA GLU A 247 9.49 -27.11 3.07
C GLU A 247 8.00 -26.78 3.01
N THR A 248 7.57 -25.75 3.72
CA THR A 248 6.23 -25.18 3.58
C THR A 248 6.26 -23.66 3.76
N VAL A 249 5.45 -22.94 3.01
CA VAL A 249 5.27 -21.48 3.12
C VAL A 249 4.76 -21.09 4.51
N TYR A 250 3.97 -21.96 5.14
CA TYR A 250 3.45 -21.73 6.48
C TYR A 250 4.56 -21.71 7.54
N ASP A 251 5.49 -22.67 7.46
CA ASP A 251 6.52 -22.78 8.49
C ASP A 251 7.52 -21.63 8.37
N GLU A 252 7.85 -21.21 7.15
CA GLU A 252 8.69 -20.07 6.87
C GLU A 252 8.14 -18.78 7.52
N ALA A 253 6.94 -18.36 7.16
CA ALA A 253 6.36 -17.11 7.66
C ALA A 253 6.02 -17.17 9.17
N VAL A 254 5.71 -18.35 9.70
CA VAL A 254 5.48 -18.52 11.15
C VAL A 254 6.77 -18.40 11.92
N GLU A 255 7.85 -19.06 11.48
CA GLU A 255 9.16 -19.01 12.13
C GLU A 255 9.71 -17.59 12.16
N ASP A 256 9.61 -16.86 11.03
CA ASP A 256 10.09 -15.48 10.91
C ASP A 256 9.32 -14.54 11.82
N ALA A 257 7.99 -14.66 11.91
CA ALA A 257 7.18 -13.87 12.81
C ALA A 257 7.47 -14.14 14.29
N LEU A 258 7.75 -15.40 14.66
CA LEU A 258 8.15 -15.77 16.01
C LEU A 258 9.56 -15.23 16.35
N ALA A 259 10.48 -15.24 15.38
CA ALA A 259 11.80 -14.66 15.54
C ALA A 259 11.72 -13.12 15.69
N ALA A 260 10.86 -12.44 14.94
CA ALA A 260 10.58 -11.02 15.09
C ALA A 260 10.03 -10.70 16.50
N CYS A 261 9.11 -11.51 16.98
CA CYS A 261 8.59 -11.36 18.34
C CYS A 261 9.67 -11.55 19.41
N GLN A 262 10.59 -12.52 19.20
CA GLN A 262 11.68 -12.76 20.16
C GLN A 262 12.64 -11.58 20.23
N LEU A 263 12.94 -10.91 19.11
CA LEU A 263 13.75 -9.70 19.08
C LEU A 263 13.16 -8.58 19.96
N LEU A 264 11.83 -8.49 20.01
CA LEU A 264 11.12 -7.46 20.78
C LEU A 264 11.04 -7.79 22.27
N LYS A 265 11.06 -9.07 22.65
CA LYS A 265 11.02 -9.49 24.07
C LYS A 265 12.18 -8.98 24.88
N ASP A 266 13.33 -8.80 24.28
CA ASP A 266 14.56 -8.33 24.94
C ASP A 266 14.70 -6.81 24.90
N ASN A 267 13.74 -6.09 24.30
CA ASN A 267 13.77 -4.64 24.19
C ASN A 267 13.01 -3.98 25.37
N PRO A 268 13.71 -3.28 26.29
CA PRO A 268 13.09 -2.68 27.47
C PRO A 268 12.15 -1.50 27.13
N LEU A 269 12.20 -0.97 25.92
CA LEU A 269 11.32 0.12 25.46
C LEU A 269 9.96 -0.40 24.97
N VAL A 270 9.81 -1.73 24.83
CA VAL A 270 8.58 -2.37 24.34
C VAL A 270 7.74 -2.89 25.50
N ASP A 271 6.45 -2.56 25.49
CA ASP A 271 5.50 -3.12 26.43
C ASP A 271 5.18 -4.57 26.05
N GLN A 272 5.66 -5.49 26.85
CA GLN A 272 5.53 -6.93 26.62
C GLN A 272 4.09 -7.45 26.71
N GLU A 273 3.18 -6.67 27.29
CA GLU A 273 1.74 -6.98 27.36
C GLU A 273 0.96 -6.41 26.17
N ARG A 274 1.63 -5.67 25.26
CA ARG A 274 1.01 -5.00 24.11
C ARG A 274 1.80 -5.23 22.81
N ILE A 275 2.17 -6.48 22.52
CA ILE A 275 2.75 -6.88 21.24
C ILE A 275 1.61 -7.40 20.34
N VAL A 276 1.41 -6.73 19.21
CA VAL A 276 0.29 -6.99 18.29
C VAL A 276 0.83 -7.50 16.95
N LEU A 277 0.28 -8.62 16.47
CA LEU A 277 0.56 -9.10 15.12
C LEU A 277 -0.35 -8.38 14.10
N VAL A 278 0.22 -7.89 13.02
CA VAL A 278 -0.53 -7.30 11.89
C VAL A 278 -0.21 -8.10 10.65
N GLY A 279 -1.16 -8.91 10.20
CA GLY A 279 -1.00 -9.77 9.02
C GLY A 279 -1.77 -9.22 7.81
N LEU A 280 -1.09 -9.06 6.69
CA LEU A 280 -1.67 -8.63 5.42
C LEU A 280 -1.89 -9.85 4.51
N GLY A 281 -3.06 -9.93 3.87
CA GLY A 281 -3.36 -10.99 2.90
C GLY A 281 -3.11 -12.39 3.45
N PHE A 282 -2.10 -13.08 2.92
CA PHE A 282 -1.67 -14.39 3.41
C PHE A 282 -1.15 -14.33 4.86
N GLY A 283 -0.40 -13.29 5.24
CA GLY A 283 0.02 -13.06 6.63
C GLY A 283 -1.17 -12.99 7.59
N GLY A 284 -2.27 -12.37 7.17
CA GLY A 284 -3.53 -12.37 7.90
C GLY A 284 -4.19 -13.76 7.99
N MET A 285 -4.08 -14.58 6.93
CA MET A 285 -4.60 -15.95 6.91
C MET A 285 -3.88 -16.85 7.92
N ILE A 286 -2.57 -16.68 8.09
CA ILE A 286 -1.75 -17.47 9.01
C ILE A 286 -1.61 -16.84 10.40
N ALA A 287 -2.05 -15.61 10.61
CA ALA A 287 -1.97 -14.89 11.88
C ALA A 287 -2.50 -15.70 13.09
N PRO A 288 -3.65 -16.42 13.01
CA PRO A 288 -4.11 -17.25 14.12
C PRO A 288 -3.13 -18.35 14.50
N ARG A 289 -2.43 -18.94 13.52
CA ARG A 289 -1.40 -19.97 13.75
C ARG A 289 -0.17 -19.37 14.43
N ILE A 290 0.32 -18.23 13.95
CA ILE A 290 1.44 -17.52 14.56
C ILE A 290 1.14 -17.21 16.03
N VAL A 291 -0.02 -16.60 16.30
CA VAL A 291 -0.43 -16.25 17.67
C VAL A 291 -0.54 -17.50 18.55
N SER A 292 -1.10 -18.60 18.04
CA SER A 292 -1.22 -19.84 18.82
C SER A 292 0.14 -20.47 19.15
N GLN A 293 1.16 -20.27 18.32
CA GLN A 293 2.51 -20.82 18.53
C GLN A 293 3.44 -19.86 19.30
N SER A 294 3.03 -18.61 19.49
CA SER A 294 3.83 -17.59 20.18
C SER A 294 3.86 -17.75 21.72
N GLU A 295 3.16 -18.77 22.27
CA GLU A 295 3.07 -19.00 23.72
C GLU A 295 2.58 -17.76 24.50
N GLY A 296 1.70 -16.97 23.88
CA GLY A 296 1.13 -15.75 24.47
C GLY A 296 2.00 -14.49 24.31
N ALA A 297 3.04 -14.56 23.52
CA ALA A 297 3.87 -13.38 23.24
C ALA A 297 3.12 -12.33 22.42
N PHE A 298 2.31 -12.73 21.45
CA PHE A 298 1.35 -11.83 20.81
C PHE A 298 0.06 -11.77 21.61
N THR A 299 -0.31 -10.58 22.06
CA THR A 299 -1.52 -10.34 22.88
C THR A 299 -2.76 -10.04 22.05
N ALA A 300 -2.57 -9.64 20.79
CA ALA A 300 -3.65 -9.41 19.84
C ALA A 300 -3.16 -9.62 18.40
N MET A 301 -4.11 -9.73 17.47
CA MET A 301 -3.82 -9.74 16.03
C MET A 301 -4.79 -8.83 15.28
N ILE A 302 -4.28 -8.21 14.22
CA ILE A 302 -5.03 -7.43 13.24
C ILE A 302 -4.88 -8.13 11.90
N ILE A 303 -6.00 -8.41 11.25
CA ILE A 303 -6.04 -9.09 9.95
C ILE A 303 -6.49 -8.09 8.90
N LEU A 304 -5.63 -7.85 7.90
CA LEU A 304 -5.85 -6.89 6.85
C LEU A 304 -6.01 -7.61 5.50
N GLY A 305 -7.10 -7.33 4.77
CA GLY A 305 -7.29 -7.81 3.41
C GLY A 305 -7.22 -9.34 3.23
N SER A 306 -7.57 -10.11 4.26
CA SER A 306 -7.44 -11.56 4.27
C SER A 306 -8.79 -12.27 4.16
N THR A 307 -8.76 -13.59 3.98
CA THR A 307 -9.93 -14.45 3.85
C THR A 307 -9.93 -15.55 4.93
N PRO A 308 -11.09 -15.96 5.46
CA PRO A 308 -11.18 -17.09 6.36
C PRO A 308 -11.09 -18.46 5.65
N LYS A 309 -10.93 -18.48 4.33
CA LYS A 309 -10.77 -19.71 3.55
C LYS A 309 -9.38 -20.29 3.75
N THR A 310 -9.24 -21.60 3.57
CA THR A 310 -7.93 -22.24 3.49
C THR A 310 -7.20 -21.77 2.22
N LEU A 311 -5.87 -21.85 2.20
CA LEU A 311 -5.05 -21.49 1.03
C LEU A 311 -5.53 -22.23 -0.25
N ILE A 312 -5.90 -23.49 -0.14
CA ILE A 312 -6.39 -24.32 -1.25
C ILE A 312 -7.76 -23.80 -1.72
N GLU A 313 -8.68 -23.52 -0.81
CA GLU A 313 -10.01 -22.99 -1.16
C GLU A 313 -9.90 -21.60 -1.78
N TRP A 314 -9.00 -20.75 -1.26
CA TRP A 314 -8.72 -19.45 -1.83
C TRP A 314 -8.14 -19.58 -3.24
N TYR A 315 -7.09 -20.40 -3.43
CA TYR A 315 -6.46 -20.63 -4.72
C TYR A 315 -7.45 -21.17 -5.75
N CYS A 316 -8.26 -22.17 -5.39
CA CYS A 316 -9.28 -22.72 -6.29
C CYS A 316 -10.35 -21.68 -6.68
N ALA A 317 -10.70 -20.78 -5.77
CA ALA A 317 -11.68 -19.73 -6.03
C ALA A 317 -11.14 -18.61 -6.96
N THR A 318 -9.82 -18.40 -6.99
CA THR A 318 -9.21 -17.38 -7.87
C THR A 318 -8.92 -17.90 -9.29
N GLN A 319 -9.00 -19.22 -9.51
CA GLN A 319 -8.80 -19.85 -10.83
C GLN A 319 -10.12 -20.13 -11.58
N SER A 320 -11.28 -19.91 -10.96
CA SER A 320 -12.61 -20.08 -11.54
C SER A 320 -13.19 -18.77 -12.05
#